data_e6394cd3dbc41ef59c00cb5fb0de52bf
#
_entry.id   e6394cd3dbc41ef59c00cb5fb0de52bf
#
_cell.length_a   1.000
_cell.length_b   1.000
_cell.length_c   1.000
_cell.angle_alpha   90.00
_cell.angle_beta   90.00
_cell.angle_gamma   90.00
#
_symmetry.space_group_name_H-M   'P 1'
#
loop_
_entity.id
_entity.type
_entity.pdbx_description
1 polymer ?
#
loop_
_entity_poly.entity_id
_entity_poly.type
_entity_poly.pdbx_seq_one_letter_code
_entity_poly.pdbx_strand_id
1 'polypeptide(L)'
;MEHEKLWTRTFIVLMGVNFCSALSFYLTMVKITEFAMDTYGVTHSIGGLMITAYVISALLTRLFFGGRIDSWGVKRSLAIGTSINAISMLLYLVPMSFPALMAVRIIHGFAFAIMSGSAAAGAALVIPRERYGEGIGYFSMMQALATGVGPFVAILLTNLFNSYVGMFACAAAIAVIAVLSLFLLEIPHAVKDEEPELPETGGAQHMHVKRGISSLIQLSVVPLASILFLCYLGYSGILSFVTLYAEERGLSDAVSLYFVIYAIVILISRPPVGRRVDRTGENSIIYWCFASLTIGLIILALAFNGPLLLLSAAFVGFGIGATQSIVQAVIARDTPQNELGKANSTFFMSMDLGSGIGPIVIGAIIPFIGYSGSYIVLAFFAAFAAVVYHFAHGKRQG
;
A
#
# COMPACT_ATOMS: atom_id res chain seq x y z
N MET A 1 29.43 -7.47 -24.22
CA MET A 1 28.06 -7.85 -23.78
C MET A 1 27.28 -6.56 -23.68
N GLU A 2 26.31 -6.34 -24.57
CA GLU A 2 25.40 -5.19 -24.42
C GLU A 2 24.59 -5.41 -23.13
N HIS A 3 24.78 -4.53 -22.16
CA HIS A 3 23.94 -4.54 -20.96
C HIS A 3 22.50 -4.25 -21.38
N GLU A 4 21.59 -5.19 -21.15
CA GLU A 4 20.16 -4.99 -21.41
C GLU A 4 19.67 -3.73 -20.69
N LYS A 5 18.98 -2.86 -21.44
CA LYS A 5 18.53 -1.56 -20.91
C LYS A 5 17.38 -1.73 -19.94
N LEU A 6 17.56 -1.35 -18.66
CA LEU A 6 16.48 -1.30 -17.67
C LEU A 6 15.41 -0.26 -18.04
N TRP A 7 15.84 0.91 -18.49
CA TRP A 7 14.96 2.04 -18.81
C TRP A 7 14.34 1.90 -20.21
N THR A 8 13.54 0.85 -20.39
CA THR A 8 12.74 0.67 -21.59
C THR A 8 11.45 1.48 -21.50
N ARG A 9 10.85 1.82 -22.67
CA ARG A 9 9.54 2.49 -22.73
C ARG A 9 8.49 1.73 -21.93
N THR A 10 8.44 0.42 -22.07
CA THR A 10 7.52 -0.47 -21.36
C THR A 10 7.71 -0.39 -19.85
N PHE A 11 8.94 -0.43 -19.34
CA PHE A 11 9.22 -0.33 -17.91
C PHE A 11 8.79 1.03 -17.34
N ILE A 12 9.07 2.13 -18.05
CA ILE A 12 8.66 3.49 -17.64
C ILE A 12 7.13 3.60 -17.59
N VAL A 13 6.42 3.06 -18.59
CA VAL A 13 4.94 3.05 -18.58
C VAL A 13 4.40 2.24 -17.40
N LEU A 14 4.95 1.05 -17.12
CA LEU A 14 4.54 0.23 -15.99
C LEU A 14 4.79 0.93 -14.64
N MET A 15 5.93 1.61 -14.49
CA MET A 15 6.21 2.45 -13.32
C MET A 15 5.18 3.58 -13.19
N GLY A 16 4.85 4.25 -14.31
CA GLY A 16 3.83 5.30 -14.36
C GLY A 16 2.45 4.79 -13.96
N VAL A 17 2.02 3.64 -14.47
CA VAL A 17 0.74 3.01 -14.12
C VAL A 17 0.73 2.61 -12.63
N ASN A 18 1.81 2.05 -12.11
CA ASN A 18 1.93 1.73 -10.68
C ASN A 18 1.84 2.99 -9.81
N PHE A 19 2.51 4.07 -10.20
CA PHE A 19 2.40 5.37 -9.52
C PHE A 19 0.97 5.90 -9.54
N CYS A 20 0.31 5.93 -10.71
CA CYS A 20 -1.08 6.38 -10.84
C CYS A 20 -2.05 5.52 -10.02
N SER A 21 -1.82 4.20 -9.95
CA SER A 21 -2.58 3.28 -9.10
C SER A 21 -2.49 3.65 -7.64
N ALA A 22 -1.27 3.75 -7.14
CA ALA A 22 -1.01 4.11 -5.74
C ALA A 22 -1.49 5.55 -5.44
N LEU A 23 -1.28 6.48 -6.36
CA LEU A 23 -1.70 7.87 -6.21
C LEU A 23 -3.23 7.99 -6.12
N SER A 24 -3.98 7.29 -6.96
CA SER A 24 -5.45 7.22 -6.90
C SER A 24 -5.94 6.72 -5.55
N PHE A 25 -5.27 5.70 -5.00
CA PHE A 25 -5.56 5.16 -3.68
C PHE A 25 -5.31 6.19 -2.57
N TYR A 26 -4.08 6.71 -2.46
CA TYR A 26 -3.70 7.62 -1.36
C TYR A 26 -4.41 8.97 -1.44
N LEU A 27 -4.65 9.48 -2.64
CA LEU A 27 -5.36 10.73 -2.88
C LEU A 27 -6.81 10.65 -2.39
N THR A 28 -7.50 9.54 -2.67
CA THR A 28 -8.88 9.37 -2.23
C THR A 28 -8.99 8.95 -0.76
N MET A 29 -8.02 8.17 -0.25
CA MET A 29 -8.11 7.56 1.08
C MET A 29 -8.09 8.58 2.20
N VAL A 30 -7.29 9.65 2.10
CA VAL A 30 -7.11 10.63 3.18
C VAL A 30 -8.36 11.49 3.42
N LYS A 31 -9.18 11.73 2.40
CA LYS A 31 -10.35 12.62 2.48
C LYS A 31 -11.70 11.91 2.34
N ILE A 32 -11.73 10.60 2.02
CA ILE A 32 -13.00 9.90 1.76
C ILE A 32 -13.88 9.75 3.01
N THR A 33 -13.27 9.57 4.18
CA THR A 33 -14.00 9.50 5.46
C THR A 33 -14.67 10.85 5.77
N GLU A 34 -13.91 11.92 5.67
CA GLU A 34 -14.37 13.31 5.86
C GLU A 34 -15.48 13.63 4.83
N PHE A 35 -15.25 13.36 3.55
CA PHE A 35 -16.26 13.52 2.50
C PHE A 35 -17.57 12.77 2.82
N ALA A 36 -17.48 11.54 3.30
CA ALA A 36 -18.67 10.78 3.67
C ALA A 36 -19.42 11.38 4.86
N MET A 37 -18.69 11.88 5.87
CA MET A 37 -19.27 12.53 7.04
C MET A 37 -19.95 13.86 6.67
N ASP A 38 -19.27 14.71 5.89
CA ASP A 38 -19.77 16.04 5.52
C ASP A 38 -20.95 15.96 4.56
N THR A 39 -20.90 15.03 3.60
CA THR A 39 -21.91 14.95 2.54
C THR A 39 -23.16 14.19 2.96
N TYR A 40 -22.99 13.13 3.77
CA TYR A 40 -24.09 12.22 4.11
C TYR A 40 -24.43 12.21 5.60
N GLY A 41 -23.73 12.96 6.45
CA GLY A 41 -23.99 13.02 7.89
C GLY A 41 -23.74 11.70 8.62
N VAL A 42 -22.88 10.83 8.08
CA VAL A 42 -22.57 9.52 8.67
C VAL A 42 -21.57 9.63 9.81
N THR A 43 -21.55 8.63 10.71
CA THR A 43 -20.60 8.59 11.83
C THR A 43 -19.18 8.25 11.38
N HIS A 44 -18.17 8.49 12.22
CA HIS A 44 -16.77 8.12 11.99
C HIS A 44 -16.58 6.67 11.57
N SER A 45 -17.29 5.73 12.25
CA SER A 45 -17.25 4.30 11.93
C SER A 45 -17.78 4.02 10.52
N ILE A 46 -18.90 4.64 10.14
CA ILE A 46 -19.49 4.45 8.81
C ILE A 46 -18.64 5.10 7.74
N GLY A 47 -18.07 6.29 8.03
CA GLY A 47 -17.07 6.92 7.15
C GLY A 47 -15.84 6.02 6.96
N GLY A 48 -15.34 5.40 8.03
CA GLY A 48 -14.24 4.42 7.99
C GLY A 48 -14.55 3.17 7.14
N LEU A 49 -15.83 2.75 7.06
CA LEU A 49 -16.26 1.65 6.17
C LEU A 49 -15.95 1.92 4.70
N MET A 50 -15.88 3.19 4.28
CA MET A 50 -15.50 3.55 2.91
C MET A 50 -14.09 3.06 2.56
N ILE A 51 -13.16 3.13 3.50
CA ILE A 51 -11.79 2.64 3.34
C ILE A 51 -11.77 1.13 3.41
N THR A 52 -12.44 0.57 4.40
CA THR A 52 -12.49 -0.88 4.62
C THR A 52 -13.12 -1.62 3.44
N ALA A 53 -14.22 -1.12 2.89
CA ALA A 53 -14.89 -1.72 1.73
C ALA A 53 -13.95 -1.80 0.52
N TYR A 54 -13.18 -0.74 0.28
CA TYR A 54 -12.16 -0.71 -0.75
C TYR A 54 -11.07 -1.77 -0.51
N VAL A 55 -10.48 -1.77 0.69
CA VAL A 55 -9.35 -2.66 1.01
C VAL A 55 -9.78 -4.12 1.04
N ILE A 56 -10.95 -4.44 1.62
CA ILE A 56 -11.48 -5.81 1.60
C ILE A 56 -11.76 -6.25 0.16
N SER A 57 -12.35 -5.39 -0.67
CA SER A 57 -12.56 -5.70 -2.08
C SER A 57 -11.23 -5.98 -2.80
N ALA A 58 -10.19 -5.16 -2.57
CA ALA A 58 -8.87 -5.39 -3.14
C ALA A 58 -8.26 -6.71 -2.65
N LEU A 59 -8.36 -7.02 -1.37
CA LEU A 59 -7.88 -8.26 -0.77
C LEU A 59 -8.56 -9.49 -1.37
N LEU A 60 -9.90 -9.49 -1.42
CA LEU A 60 -10.67 -10.59 -2.00
C LEU A 60 -10.34 -10.76 -3.49
N THR A 61 -10.17 -9.67 -4.21
CA THR A 61 -9.78 -9.70 -5.62
C THR A 61 -8.40 -10.35 -5.80
N ARG A 62 -7.41 -10.00 -4.99
CA ARG A 62 -6.08 -10.64 -5.04
C ARG A 62 -6.16 -12.13 -4.75
N LEU A 63 -6.99 -12.55 -3.77
CA LEU A 63 -7.19 -13.95 -3.42
C LEU A 63 -7.83 -14.76 -4.56
N PHE A 64 -8.87 -14.22 -5.19
CA PHE A 64 -9.64 -14.98 -6.18
C PHE A 64 -9.16 -14.79 -7.63
N PHE A 65 -8.54 -13.67 -7.93
CA PHE A 65 -8.15 -13.28 -9.29
C PHE A 65 -6.64 -13.20 -9.51
N GLY A 66 -5.81 -13.23 -8.46
CA GLY A 66 -4.36 -13.13 -8.61
C GLY A 66 -3.78 -14.15 -9.61
N GLY A 67 -4.18 -15.42 -9.51
CA GLY A 67 -3.75 -16.46 -10.46
C GLY A 67 -4.37 -16.37 -11.86
N ARG A 68 -5.42 -15.56 -12.05
CA ARG A 68 -6.05 -15.36 -13.37
C ARG A 68 -5.33 -14.30 -14.20
N ILE A 69 -4.54 -13.43 -13.60
CA ILE A 69 -3.72 -12.45 -14.32
C ILE A 69 -2.80 -13.16 -15.31
N ASP A 70 -2.19 -14.26 -14.91
CA ASP A 70 -1.31 -15.06 -15.77
C ASP A 70 -2.07 -15.69 -16.92
N SER A 71 -3.30 -16.21 -16.69
CA SER A 71 -4.11 -16.83 -17.72
C SER A 71 -4.75 -15.82 -18.70
N TRP A 72 -5.10 -14.62 -18.23
CA TRP A 72 -5.68 -13.57 -19.07
C TRP A 72 -4.62 -12.77 -19.85
N GLY A 73 -3.36 -12.86 -19.40
CA GLY A 73 -2.24 -12.08 -19.89
C GLY A 73 -2.17 -10.69 -19.22
N VAL A 74 -0.93 -10.29 -18.90
CA VAL A 74 -0.62 -9.07 -18.16
C VAL A 74 -1.22 -7.82 -18.81
N LYS A 75 -1.05 -7.64 -20.12
CA LYS A 75 -1.54 -6.45 -20.85
C LYS A 75 -3.06 -6.31 -20.76
N ARG A 76 -3.79 -7.42 -20.95
CA ARG A 76 -5.27 -7.43 -20.90
C ARG A 76 -5.77 -7.15 -19.48
N SER A 77 -5.19 -7.82 -18.49
CA SER A 77 -5.56 -7.61 -17.08
C SER A 77 -5.28 -6.18 -16.64
N LEU A 78 -4.13 -5.62 -17.05
CA LEU A 78 -3.77 -4.23 -16.78
C LEU A 78 -4.77 -3.26 -17.41
N ALA A 79 -5.16 -3.48 -18.67
CA ALA A 79 -6.15 -2.65 -19.35
C ALA A 79 -7.52 -2.69 -18.67
N ILE A 80 -7.99 -3.88 -18.26
CA ILE A 80 -9.25 -4.04 -17.52
C ILE A 80 -9.19 -3.27 -16.19
N GLY A 81 -8.16 -3.53 -15.37
CA GLY A 81 -8.02 -2.89 -14.06
C GLY A 81 -7.94 -1.36 -14.16
N THR A 82 -7.11 -0.85 -15.08
CA THR A 82 -6.92 0.60 -15.28
C THR A 82 -8.20 1.27 -15.79
N SER A 83 -8.95 0.63 -16.71
CA SER A 83 -10.21 1.16 -17.21
C SER A 83 -11.30 1.21 -16.14
N ILE A 84 -11.45 0.15 -15.34
CA ILE A 84 -12.42 0.14 -14.23
C ILE A 84 -12.02 1.17 -13.18
N ASN A 85 -10.72 1.36 -12.90
CA ASN A 85 -10.23 2.40 -12.01
C ASN A 85 -10.61 3.80 -12.51
N ALA A 86 -10.41 4.08 -13.81
CA ALA A 86 -10.78 5.36 -14.40
C ALA A 86 -12.30 5.62 -14.33
N ILE A 87 -13.11 4.60 -14.63
CA ILE A 87 -14.58 4.68 -14.49
C ILE A 87 -14.96 4.98 -13.03
N SER A 88 -14.34 4.29 -12.07
CA SER A 88 -14.60 4.52 -10.64
C SER A 88 -14.26 5.95 -10.23
N MET A 89 -13.13 6.52 -10.72
CA MET A 89 -12.74 7.90 -10.45
C MET A 89 -13.73 8.92 -11.04
N LEU A 90 -14.22 8.67 -12.25
CA LEU A 90 -15.24 9.52 -12.87
C LEU A 90 -16.58 9.44 -12.12
N LEU A 91 -16.95 8.27 -11.60
CA LEU A 91 -18.17 8.11 -10.82
C LEU A 91 -18.16 8.90 -9.50
N TYR A 92 -16.99 9.16 -8.87
CA TYR A 92 -16.94 10.01 -7.68
C TYR A 92 -17.34 11.48 -7.96
N LEU A 93 -17.32 11.93 -9.21
CA LEU A 93 -17.77 13.27 -9.60
C LEU A 93 -19.30 13.37 -9.75
N VAL A 94 -20.01 12.24 -9.77
CA VAL A 94 -21.46 12.21 -9.95
C VAL A 94 -22.13 12.18 -8.58
N PRO A 95 -23.08 13.08 -8.29
CA PRO A 95 -23.88 13.01 -7.06
C PRO A 95 -24.64 11.69 -6.98
N MET A 96 -24.50 11.00 -5.86
CA MET A 96 -25.14 9.70 -5.66
C MET A 96 -25.52 9.46 -4.20
N SER A 97 -26.32 8.44 -3.94
CA SER A 97 -26.64 8.01 -2.58
C SER A 97 -25.42 7.34 -1.91
N PHE A 98 -25.38 7.35 -0.57
CA PHE A 98 -24.29 6.69 0.18
C PHE A 98 -24.11 5.20 -0.17
N PRO A 99 -25.17 4.36 -0.34
CA PRO A 99 -25.00 2.98 -0.78
C PRO A 99 -24.37 2.86 -2.18
N ALA A 100 -24.72 3.77 -3.11
CA ALA A 100 -24.12 3.79 -4.44
C ALA A 100 -22.63 4.16 -4.38
N LEU A 101 -22.28 5.13 -3.55
CA LEU A 101 -20.88 5.50 -3.29
C LEU A 101 -20.09 4.33 -2.70
N MET A 102 -20.69 3.56 -1.79
CA MET A 102 -20.11 2.35 -1.22
C MET A 102 -19.86 1.28 -2.32
N ALA A 103 -20.79 1.10 -3.25
CA ALA A 103 -20.61 0.20 -4.39
C ALA A 103 -19.45 0.65 -5.28
N VAL A 104 -19.32 1.95 -5.55
CA VAL A 104 -18.17 2.52 -6.29
C VAL A 104 -16.86 2.23 -5.55
N ARG A 105 -16.81 2.33 -4.22
CA ARG A 105 -15.62 1.98 -3.42
C ARG A 105 -15.21 0.51 -3.57
N ILE A 106 -16.18 -0.40 -3.56
CA ILE A 106 -15.94 -1.83 -3.78
C ILE A 106 -15.38 -2.07 -5.19
N ILE A 107 -15.99 -1.48 -6.22
CA ILE A 107 -15.52 -1.59 -7.61
C ILE A 107 -14.12 -0.99 -7.77
N HIS A 108 -13.84 0.14 -7.13
CA HIS A 108 -12.53 0.77 -7.14
C HIS A 108 -11.45 -0.11 -6.48
N GLY A 109 -11.75 -0.75 -5.33
CA GLY A 109 -10.85 -1.71 -4.69
C GLY A 109 -10.54 -2.93 -5.56
N PHE A 110 -11.56 -3.46 -6.25
CA PHE A 110 -11.40 -4.52 -7.24
C PHE A 110 -10.45 -4.09 -8.38
N ALA A 111 -10.67 -2.91 -8.95
CA ALA A 111 -9.85 -2.35 -10.03
C ALA A 111 -8.38 -2.16 -9.60
N PHE A 112 -8.16 -1.62 -8.40
CA PHE A 112 -6.83 -1.42 -7.82
C PHE A 112 -6.03 -2.71 -7.71
N ALA A 113 -6.66 -3.78 -7.21
CA ALA A 113 -5.98 -5.06 -7.05
C ALA A 113 -5.52 -5.65 -8.38
N ILE A 114 -6.37 -5.60 -9.40
CA ILE A 114 -6.04 -6.07 -10.75
C ILE A 114 -4.95 -5.19 -11.37
N MET A 115 -5.10 -3.86 -11.32
CA MET A 115 -4.17 -2.91 -11.91
C MET A 115 -2.77 -3.02 -11.28
N SER A 116 -2.68 -2.96 -9.94
CA SER A 116 -1.40 -3.03 -9.22
C SER A 116 -0.72 -4.39 -9.37
N GLY A 117 -1.49 -5.48 -9.31
CA GLY A 117 -0.98 -6.84 -9.51
C GLY A 117 -0.45 -7.06 -10.93
N SER A 118 -1.20 -6.61 -11.94
CA SER A 118 -0.78 -6.72 -13.34
C SER A 118 0.41 -5.84 -13.67
N ALA A 119 0.50 -4.63 -13.08
CA ALA A 119 1.67 -3.76 -13.25
C ALA A 119 2.93 -4.38 -12.65
N ALA A 120 2.82 -5.00 -11.46
CA ALA A 120 3.92 -5.70 -10.82
C ALA A 120 4.37 -6.94 -11.62
N ALA A 121 3.42 -7.74 -12.12
CA ALA A 121 3.70 -8.89 -12.98
C ALA A 121 4.38 -8.43 -14.29
N GLY A 122 3.87 -7.36 -14.91
CA GLY A 122 4.49 -6.77 -16.11
C GLY A 122 5.90 -6.27 -15.87
N ALA A 123 6.15 -5.59 -14.74
CA ALA A 123 7.48 -5.12 -14.37
C ALA A 123 8.46 -6.30 -14.21
N ALA A 124 8.02 -7.38 -13.55
CA ALA A 124 8.84 -8.58 -13.38
C ALA A 124 9.24 -9.24 -14.71
N LEU A 125 8.38 -9.15 -15.75
CA LEU A 125 8.65 -9.71 -17.08
C LEU A 125 9.63 -8.87 -17.91
N VAL A 126 9.68 -7.55 -17.72
CA VAL A 126 10.46 -6.64 -18.56
C VAL A 126 11.77 -6.19 -17.92
N ILE A 127 11.96 -6.42 -16.62
CA ILE A 127 13.21 -6.10 -15.92
C ILE A 127 14.25 -7.17 -16.24
N PRO A 128 15.45 -6.79 -16.74
CA PRO A 128 16.54 -7.74 -16.97
C PRO A 128 16.94 -8.47 -15.68
N ARG A 129 17.20 -9.78 -15.77
CA ARG A 129 17.56 -10.60 -14.60
C ARG A 129 18.76 -10.06 -13.82
N GLU A 130 19.76 -9.54 -14.54
CA GLU A 130 20.99 -8.97 -13.96
C GLU A 130 20.73 -7.69 -13.14
N ARG A 131 19.64 -6.97 -13.44
CA ARG A 131 19.26 -5.70 -12.78
C ARG A 131 17.93 -5.79 -12.06
N TYR A 132 17.48 -7.01 -11.73
CA TYR A 132 16.15 -7.24 -11.18
C TYR A 132 15.93 -6.49 -9.86
N GLY A 133 16.87 -6.55 -8.93
CA GLY A 133 16.80 -5.83 -7.66
C GLY A 133 16.72 -4.31 -7.83
N GLU A 134 17.51 -3.75 -8.75
CA GLU A 134 17.48 -2.32 -9.08
C GLU A 134 16.13 -1.91 -9.68
N GLY A 135 15.62 -2.68 -10.65
CA GLY A 135 14.35 -2.40 -11.30
C GLY A 135 13.16 -2.47 -10.33
N ILE A 136 13.07 -3.50 -9.51
CA ILE A 136 12.03 -3.62 -8.46
C ILE A 136 12.16 -2.50 -7.44
N GLY A 137 13.39 -2.06 -7.12
CA GLY A 137 13.62 -0.90 -6.25
C GLY A 137 12.98 0.37 -6.80
N TYR A 138 13.22 0.70 -8.08
CA TYR A 138 12.58 1.85 -8.74
C TYR A 138 11.07 1.70 -8.85
N PHE A 139 10.58 0.51 -9.18
CA PHE A 139 9.14 0.22 -9.26
C PHE A 139 8.45 0.45 -7.90
N SER A 140 9.04 -0.04 -6.81
CA SER A 140 8.52 0.14 -5.45
C SER A 140 8.63 1.59 -4.95
N MET A 141 9.63 2.36 -5.42
CA MET A 141 9.78 3.77 -5.09
C MET A 141 8.61 4.60 -5.59
N MET A 142 7.98 4.24 -6.70
CA MET A 142 6.77 4.90 -7.22
C MET A 142 5.62 4.83 -6.21
N GLN A 143 5.44 3.70 -5.55
CA GLN A 143 4.43 3.54 -4.52
C GLN A 143 4.75 4.41 -3.28
N ALA A 144 6.02 4.43 -2.86
CA ALA A 144 6.44 5.27 -1.75
C ALA A 144 6.24 6.77 -2.03
N LEU A 145 6.52 7.21 -3.25
CA LEU A 145 6.27 8.60 -3.67
C LEU A 145 4.77 8.94 -3.59
N ALA A 146 3.92 8.02 -4.03
CA ALA A 146 2.47 8.21 -3.99
C ALA A 146 1.91 8.34 -2.57
N THR A 147 2.55 7.71 -1.55
CA THR A 147 2.11 7.82 -0.14
C THR A 147 2.19 9.25 0.41
N GLY A 148 3.09 10.07 -0.11
CA GLY A 148 3.20 11.47 0.28
C GLY A 148 2.50 12.43 -0.67
N VAL A 149 2.68 12.23 -1.98
CA VAL A 149 2.09 13.10 -3.01
C VAL A 149 0.56 13.01 -2.99
N GLY A 150 -0.01 11.83 -2.84
CA GLY A 150 -1.47 11.62 -2.86
C GLY A 150 -2.20 12.42 -1.79
N PRO A 151 -1.92 12.19 -0.49
CA PRO A 151 -2.56 12.94 0.58
C PRO A 151 -2.29 14.45 0.52
N PHE A 152 -1.05 14.87 0.19
CA PHE A 152 -0.72 16.28 0.04
C PHE A 152 -1.60 16.94 -1.02
N VAL A 153 -1.68 16.37 -2.22
CA VAL A 153 -2.51 16.92 -3.32
C VAL A 153 -3.98 16.91 -2.95
N ALA A 154 -4.47 15.85 -2.28
CA ALA A 154 -5.86 15.78 -1.86
C ALA A 154 -6.23 16.91 -0.89
N ILE A 155 -5.42 17.13 0.14
CA ILE A 155 -5.65 18.17 1.14
C ILE A 155 -5.51 19.56 0.50
N LEU A 156 -4.46 19.76 -0.32
CA LEU A 156 -4.23 21.02 -1.01
C LEU A 156 -5.42 21.41 -1.90
N LEU A 157 -5.91 20.49 -2.73
CA LEU A 157 -7.03 20.77 -3.65
C LEU A 157 -8.34 20.97 -2.89
N THR A 158 -8.59 20.19 -1.83
CA THR A 158 -9.79 20.33 -1.02
C THR A 158 -9.81 21.70 -0.32
N ASN A 159 -8.69 22.14 0.23
CA ASN A 159 -8.58 23.44 0.89
C ASN A 159 -8.64 24.60 -0.12
N LEU A 160 -7.96 24.48 -1.27
CA LEU A 160 -7.91 25.53 -2.29
C LEU A 160 -9.29 25.82 -2.91
N PHE A 161 -10.08 24.78 -3.19
CA PHE A 161 -11.39 24.91 -3.80
C PHE A 161 -12.54 24.87 -2.79
N ASN A 162 -12.25 24.69 -1.50
CA ASN A 162 -13.24 24.45 -0.45
C ASN A 162 -14.30 23.40 -0.89
N SER A 163 -13.86 22.35 -1.58
CA SER A 163 -14.71 21.34 -2.20
C SER A 163 -13.92 20.07 -2.49
N TYR A 164 -14.56 18.91 -2.37
CA TYR A 164 -13.99 17.62 -2.74
C TYR A 164 -13.92 17.40 -4.26
N VAL A 165 -14.65 18.17 -5.05
CA VAL A 165 -14.72 18.01 -6.52
C VAL A 165 -13.35 18.16 -7.18
N GLY A 166 -12.54 19.12 -6.76
CA GLY A 166 -11.19 19.33 -7.29
C GLY A 166 -10.28 18.11 -7.09
N MET A 167 -10.36 17.49 -5.91
CA MET A 167 -9.63 16.28 -5.58
C MET A 167 -10.08 15.10 -6.47
N PHE A 168 -11.38 14.85 -6.60
CA PHE A 168 -11.90 13.76 -7.43
C PHE A 168 -11.63 14.00 -8.93
N ALA A 169 -11.70 15.24 -9.41
CA ALA A 169 -11.36 15.59 -10.78
C ALA A 169 -9.87 15.34 -11.09
N CYS A 170 -8.98 15.67 -10.16
CA CYS A 170 -7.56 15.36 -10.27
C CYS A 170 -7.33 13.84 -10.32
N ALA A 171 -7.98 13.08 -9.44
CA ALA A 171 -7.89 11.61 -9.44
C ALA A 171 -8.41 11.00 -10.76
N ALA A 172 -9.51 11.52 -11.28
CA ALA A 172 -10.07 11.09 -12.57
C ALA A 172 -9.11 11.40 -13.73
N ALA A 173 -8.52 12.59 -13.76
CA ALA A 173 -7.54 12.97 -14.78
C ALA A 173 -6.31 12.04 -14.76
N ILE A 174 -5.76 11.75 -13.57
CA ILE A 174 -4.64 10.82 -13.39
C ILE A 174 -5.02 9.42 -13.89
N ALA A 175 -6.21 8.94 -13.55
CA ALA A 175 -6.68 7.62 -13.97
C ALA A 175 -6.88 7.54 -15.50
N VAL A 176 -7.39 8.60 -16.14
CA VAL A 176 -7.49 8.69 -17.60
C VAL A 176 -6.11 8.70 -18.27
N ILE A 177 -5.15 9.45 -17.71
CA ILE A 177 -3.75 9.45 -18.19
C ILE A 177 -3.17 8.03 -18.10
N ALA A 178 -3.44 7.30 -17.02
CA ALA A 178 -3.00 5.90 -16.88
C ALA A 178 -3.60 5.01 -17.97
N VAL A 179 -4.89 5.16 -18.32
CA VAL A 179 -5.52 4.43 -19.44
C VAL A 179 -4.84 4.79 -20.77
N LEU A 180 -4.65 6.08 -21.04
CA LEU A 180 -4.01 6.53 -22.28
C LEU A 180 -2.56 6.04 -22.40
N SER A 181 -1.83 5.93 -21.29
CA SER A 181 -0.47 5.41 -21.30
C SER A 181 -0.37 3.94 -21.74
N LEU A 182 -1.45 3.16 -21.63
CA LEU A 182 -1.47 1.77 -22.07
C LEU A 182 -1.32 1.61 -23.59
N PHE A 183 -1.67 2.61 -24.39
CA PHE A 183 -1.39 2.60 -25.83
C PHE A 183 0.10 2.61 -26.15
N LEU A 184 0.94 3.02 -25.19
CA LEU A 184 2.39 3.02 -25.30
C LEU A 184 3.03 1.71 -24.84
N LEU A 185 2.23 0.75 -24.35
CA LEU A 185 2.69 -0.45 -23.68
C LEU A 185 2.92 -1.60 -24.68
N GLU A 186 4.15 -2.05 -24.76
CA GLU A 186 4.55 -3.22 -25.53
C GLU A 186 5.10 -4.28 -24.55
N ILE A 187 4.21 -5.14 -24.03
CA ILE A 187 4.64 -6.26 -23.21
C ILE A 187 4.95 -7.43 -24.13
N PRO A 188 6.15 -8.00 -24.08
CA PRO A 188 6.43 -9.26 -24.76
C PRO A 188 5.37 -10.31 -24.37
N HIS A 189 4.82 -11.02 -25.34
CA HIS A 189 4.04 -12.20 -25.00
C HIS A 189 4.99 -13.11 -24.22
N ALA A 190 4.58 -13.51 -23.01
CA ALA A 190 5.28 -14.58 -22.32
C ALA A 190 5.34 -15.74 -23.33
N VAL A 191 6.52 -16.04 -23.82
CA VAL A 191 6.79 -17.28 -24.49
C VAL A 191 6.39 -18.30 -23.44
N LYS A 192 5.34 -19.10 -23.71
CA LYS A 192 5.18 -20.35 -23.01
C LYS A 192 6.52 -21.04 -23.27
N ASP A 193 7.42 -20.99 -22.29
CA ASP A 193 8.55 -21.89 -22.30
C ASP A 193 7.90 -23.26 -22.57
N GLU A 194 8.19 -23.84 -23.71
CA GLU A 194 7.94 -25.25 -23.97
C GLU A 194 8.47 -25.91 -22.71
N GLU A 195 7.57 -26.53 -21.93
CA GLU A 195 8.00 -27.39 -20.85
C GLU A 195 9.10 -28.26 -21.47
N PRO A 196 10.33 -28.29 -20.95
CA PRO A 196 11.31 -29.22 -21.45
C PRO A 196 10.61 -30.57 -21.39
N GLU A 197 10.43 -31.20 -22.55
CA GLU A 197 9.96 -32.61 -22.60
C GLU A 197 10.90 -33.42 -21.71
N LEU A 198 10.50 -33.57 -20.45
CA LEU A 198 11.14 -34.50 -19.55
C LEU A 198 10.88 -35.89 -20.13
N PRO A 199 11.92 -36.71 -20.34
CA PRO A 199 11.75 -38.04 -20.84
C PRO A 199 10.70 -38.75 -19.97
N GLU A 200 9.72 -39.38 -20.60
CA GLU A 200 8.75 -40.26 -19.95
C GLU A 200 9.48 -41.45 -19.27
N THR A 201 9.94 -41.25 -18.05
CA THR A 201 10.34 -42.33 -17.19
C THR A 201 9.50 -42.31 -15.93
N GLY A 202 8.50 -43.13 -15.95
CA GLY A 202 7.79 -43.82 -14.86
C GLY A 202 7.51 -43.03 -13.59
N GLY A 203 6.24 -42.69 -13.36
CA GLY A 203 5.72 -42.27 -12.06
C GLY A 203 5.20 -40.83 -11.99
N ALA A 204 4.18 -40.52 -12.81
CA ALA A 204 3.42 -39.29 -12.66
C ALA A 204 2.66 -39.30 -11.32
N GLN A 205 3.27 -38.84 -10.25
CA GLN A 205 2.53 -38.30 -9.13
C GLN A 205 1.94 -36.96 -9.61
N HIS A 206 0.67 -37.00 -10.01
CA HIS A 206 -0.13 -35.79 -10.13
C HIS A 206 -0.03 -35.01 -8.82
N MET A 207 0.83 -33.98 -8.79
CA MET A 207 0.83 -33.00 -7.73
C MET A 207 -0.54 -32.32 -7.80
N HIS A 208 -1.48 -32.81 -6.99
CA HIS A 208 -2.73 -32.12 -6.74
C HIS A 208 -2.37 -30.70 -6.26
N VAL A 209 -2.53 -29.71 -7.14
CA VAL A 209 -2.53 -28.31 -6.76
C VAL A 209 -3.65 -28.19 -5.72
N LYS A 210 -3.26 -28.15 -4.45
CA LYS A 210 -4.18 -27.90 -3.34
C LYS A 210 -4.84 -26.54 -3.59
N ARG A 211 -6.04 -26.55 -4.18
CA ARG A 211 -6.89 -25.38 -4.34
C ARG A 211 -7.48 -25.02 -2.98
N GLY A 212 -6.78 -24.18 -2.21
CA GLY A 212 -7.25 -23.70 -0.93
C GLY A 212 -6.53 -22.41 -0.56
N ILE A 213 -7.02 -21.68 0.45
CA ILE A 213 -6.39 -20.47 0.98
C ILE A 213 -4.92 -20.72 1.34
N SER A 214 -4.58 -21.93 1.76
CA SER A 214 -3.19 -22.37 2.03
C SER A 214 -2.27 -22.35 0.80
N SER A 215 -2.79 -22.33 -0.42
CA SER A 215 -1.98 -22.19 -1.65
C SER A 215 -1.59 -20.73 -1.93
N LEU A 216 -2.23 -19.77 -1.27
CA LEU A 216 -2.09 -18.33 -1.49
C LEU A 216 -1.27 -17.65 -0.40
N ILE A 217 -1.14 -18.27 0.77
CA ILE A 217 -0.44 -17.74 1.95
C ILE A 217 0.81 -18.57 2.22
N GLN A 218 1.96 -17.90 2.33
CA GLN A 218 3.21 -18.51 2.76
C GLN A 218 3.29 -18.48 4.28
N LEU A 219 3.05 -19.63 4.92
CA LEU A 219 2.97 -19.74 6.38
C LEU A 219 4.26 -19.32 7.09
N SER A 220 5.42 -19.55 6.49
CA SER A 220 6.73 -19.15 7.05
C SER A 220 6.87 -17.62 7.16
N VAL A 221 6.15 -16.86 6.33
CA VAL A 221 6.17 -15.40 6.27
C VAL A 221 5.16 -14.76 7.25
N VAL A 222 4.13 -15.50 7.66
CA VAL A 222 3.06 -14.97 8.51
C VAL A 222 3.57 -14.27 9.79
N PRO A 223 4.58 -14.78 10.52
CA PRO A 223 5.09 -14.10 11.71
C PRO A 223 5.65 -12.70 11.41
N LEU A 224 6.41 -12.53 10.32
CA LEU A 224 6.91 -11.23 9.89
C LEU A 224 5.80 -10.35 9.30
N ALA A 225 4.87 -10.95 8.57
CA ALA A 225 3.73 -10.26 7.99
C ALA A 225 2.77 -9.70 9.06
N SER A 226 2.62 -10.39 10.21
CA SER A 226 1.80 -9.91 11.34
C SER A 226 2.33 -8.61 11.95
N ILE A 227 3.63 -8.37 11.89
CA ILE A 227 4.25 -7.12 12.34
C ILE A 227 3.81 -5.95 11.46
N LEU A 228 3.79 -6.16 10.15
CA LEU A 228 3.30 -5.17 9.21
C LEU A 228 1.81 -4.88 9.40
N PHE A 229 1.01 -5.90 9.68
CA PHE A 229 -0.39 -5.70 10.04
C PHE A 229 -0.54 -4.72 11.21
N LEU A 230 0.22 -4.91 12.30
CA LEU A 230 0.18 -4.02 13.46
C LEU A 230 0.65 -2.59 13.14
N CYS A 231 1.74 -2.47 12.38
CA CYS A 231 2.26 -1.16 11.96
C CYS A 231 1.26 -0.42 11.04
N TYR A 232 0.65 -1.14 10.09
CA TYR A 232 -0.32 -0.56 9.16
C TYR A 232 -1.68 -0.29 9.79
N LEU A 233 -2.05 -1.01 10.85
CA LEU A 233 -3.17 -0.65 11.71
C LEU A 233 -2.96 0.76 12.29
N GLY A 234 -1.75 1.03 12.81
CA GLY A 234 -1.37 2.35 13.31
C GLY A 234 -1.41 3.43 12.23
N TYR A 235 -0.81 3.16 11.08
CA TYR A 235 -0.76 4.09 9.96
C TYR A 235 -2.13 4.42 9.38
N SER A 236 -3.04 3.46 9.32
CA SER A 236 -4.38 3.66 8.77
C SER A 236 -5.23 4.66 9.57
N GLY A 237 -5.03 4.71 10.89
CA GLY A 237 -5.66 5.73 11.74
C GLY A 237 -5.19 7.14 11.39
N ILE A 238 -3.90 7.31 11.08
CA ILE A 238 -3.36 8.59 10.59
C ILE A 238 -3.98 8.93 9.24
N LEU A 239 -3.91 8.00 8.28
CA LEU A 239 -4.36 8.24 6.91
C LEU A 239 -5.85 8.59 6.82
N SER A 240 -6.67 8.08 7.76
CA SER A 240 -8.11 8.26 7.76
C SER A 240 -8.60 9.44 8.58
N PHE A 241 -7.87 9.83 9.62
CA PHE A 241 -8.41 10.74 10.64
C PHE A 241 -7.47 11.91 11.00
N VAL A 242 -6.25 11.99 10.46
CA VAL A 242 -5.33 13.08 10.80
C VAL A 242 -5.83 14.45 10.36
N THR A 243 -6.58 14.53 9.26
CA THR A 243 -7.19 15.78 8.78
C THR A 243 -8.27 16.27 9.74
N LEU A 244 -9.17 15.38 10.16
CA LEU A 244 -10.22 15.68 11.15
C LEU A 244 -9.63 16.03 12.52
N TYR A 245 -8.59 15.32 12.94
CA TYR A 245 -7.84 15.65 14.15
C TYR A 245 -7.19 17.04 14.10
N ALA A 246 -6.54 17.36 12.97
CA ALA A 246 -5.90 18.66 12.78
C ALA A 246 -6.92 19.80 12.74
N GLU A 247 -8.10 19.57 12.17
CA GLU A 247 -9.21 20.53 12.16
C GLU A 247 -9.72 20.79 13.58
N GLU A 248 -10.00 19.74 14.37
CA GLU A 248 -10.41 19.86 15.79
C GLU A 248 -9.40 20.66 16.62
N ARG A 249 -8.10 20.56 16.28
CA ARG A 249 -7.00 21.23 16.99
C ARG A 249 -6.61 22.59 16.42
N GLY A 250 -7.25 23.04 15.32
CA GLY A 250 -6.88 24.29 14.63
C GLY A 250 -5.53 24.22 13.93
N LEU A 251 -5.10 23.02 13.46
CA LEU A 251 -3.82 22.74 12.82
C LEU A 251 -3.96 22.44 11.32
N SER A 252 -5.06 22.83 10.69
CA SER A 252 -5.41 22.53 9.30
C SER A 252 -4.34 23.00 8.29
N ASP A 253 -3.66 24.10 8.56
CA ASP A 253 -2.59 24.62 7.70
C ASP A 253 -1.36 23.71 7.66
N ALA A 254 -1.07 23.02 8.76
CA ALA A 254 0.10 22.17 8.88
C ALA A 254 -0.12 20.74 8.34
N VAL A 255 -1.37 20.26 8.32
CA VAL A 255 -1.67 18.86 8.00
C VAL A 255 -1.34 18.48 6.54
N SER A 256 -1.42 19.42 5.60
CA SER A 256 -1.00 19.16 4.21
C SER A 256 0.49 18.84 4.11
N LEU A 257 1.34 19.52 4.89
CA LEU A 257 2.77 19.29 4.95
C LEU A 257 3.15 18.01 5.70
N TYR A 258 2.25 17.48 6.52
CA TYR A 258 2.45 16.21 7.25
C TYR A 258 2.90 15.08 6.30
N PHE A 259 2.15 14.85 5.24
CA PHE A 259 2.42 13.77 4.29
C PHE A 259 3.64 14.05 3.41
N VAL A 260 3.98 15.33 3.17
CA VAL A 260 5.21 15.70 2.47
C VAL A 260 6.43 15.31 3.31
N ILE A 261 6.46 15.69 4.59
CA ILE A 261 7.54 15.31 5.51
C ILE A 261 7.62 13.81 5.66
N TYR A 262 6.48 13.14 5.84
CA TYR A 262 6.38 11.68 5.88
C TYR A 262 7.06 11.03 4.66
N ALA A 263 6.72 11.47 3.45
CA ALA A 263 7.30 10.92 2.23
C ALA A 263 8.80 11.21 2.07
N ILE A 264 9.24 12.44 2.39
CA ILE A 264 10.65 12.82 2.34
C ILE A 264 11.47 11.93 3.27
N VAL A 265 10.99 11.70 4.50
CA VAL A 265 11.69 10.87 5.48
C VAL A 265 11.75 9.41 5.00
N ILE A 266 10.68 8.86 4.42
CA ILE A 266 10.71 7.52 3.83
C ILE A 266 11.79 7.44 2.74
N LEU A 267 11.82 8.39 1.82
CA LEU A 267 12.77 8.37 0.69
C LEU A 267 14.22 8.49 1.16
N ILE A 268 14.50 9.39 2.09
CA ILE A 268 15.86 9.64 2.60
C ILE A 268 16.32 8.48 3.50
N SER A 269 15.43 7.87 4.28
CA SER A 269 15.79 6.81 5.22
C SER A 269 16.10 5.46 4.54
N ARG A 270 15.54 5.18 3.36
CA ARG A 270 15.72 3.88 2.67
C ARG A 270 17.17 3.49 2.40
N PRO A 271 18.03 4.35 1.78
CA PRO A 271 19.41 3.96 1.49
C PRO A 271 20.26 3.70 2.74
N PRO A 272 20.24 4.53 3.81
CA PRO A 272 21.02 4.25 5.01
C PRO A 272 20.51 3.05 5.78
N VAL A 273 19.19 2.83 5.83
CA VAL A 273 18.58 1.66 6.49
C VAL A 273 18.99 0.38 5.76
N GLY A 274 18.86 0.32 4.42
CA GLY A 274 19.27 -0.85 3.64
C GLY A 274 20.74 -1.20 3.88
N ARG A 275 21.66 -0.23 3.77
CA ARG A 275 23.08 -0.44 4.02
C ARG A 275 23.38 -0.90 5.46
N ARG A 276 22.60 -0.44 6.43
CA ARG A 276 22.75 -0.85 7.83
C ARG A 276 22.30 -2.29 8.02
N VAL A 277 21.17 -2.67 7.44
CA VAL A 277 20.65 -4.04 7.47
C VAL A 277 21.64 -5.01 6.84
N ASP A 278 22.22 -4.66 5.68
CA ASP A 278 23.21 -5.49 4.98
C ASP A 278 24.49 -5.72 5.81
N ARG A 279 24.89 -4.73 6.63
CA ARG A 279 26.14 -4.79 7.41
C ARG A 279 25.98 -5.43 8.79
N THR A 280 24.88 -5.17 9.47
CA THR A 280 24.72 -5.51 10.91
C THR A 280 23.47 -6.33 11.18
N GLY A 281 22.77 -6.76 10.14
CA GLY A 281 21.50 -7.48 10.24
C GLY A 281 20.31 -6.57 10.60
N GLU A 282 19.12 -7.08 10.37
CA GLU A 282 17.86 -6.37 10.58
C GLU A 282 17.60 -6.01 12.05
N ASN A 283 18.01 -6.86 12.99
CA ASN A 283 17.80 -6.62 14.43
C ASN A 283 18.41 -5.30 14.90
N SER A 284 19.51 -4.87 14.27
CA SER A 284 20.23 -3.64 14.66
C SER A 284 19.43 -2.36 14.49
N ILE A 285 18.38 -2.38 13.65
CA ILE A 285 17.65 -1.16 13.31
C ILE A 285 16.13 -1.29 13.44
N ILE A 286 15.55 -2.49 13.33
CA ILE A 286 14.10 -2.66 13.30
C ILE A 286 13.43 -2.22 14.62
N TYR A 287 14.10 -2.41 15.77
CA TYR A 287 13.60 -1.92 17.06
C TYR A 287 13.55 -0.38 17.12
N TRP A 288 14.51 0.30 16.47
CA TRP A 288 14.46 1.76 16.33
C TRP A 288 13.30 2.21 15.45
N CYS A 289 12.92 1.40 14.45
CA CYS A 289 11.75 1.68 13.62
C CYS A 289 10.45 1.59 14.43
N PHE A 290 10.29 0.56 15.28
CA PHE A 290 9.13 0.44 16.16
C PHE A 290 9.10 1.54 17.22
N ALA A 291 10.24 1.86 17.84
CA ALA A 291 10.34 2.96 18.79
C ALA A 291 9.97 4.29 18.12
N SER A 292 10.47 4.53 16.90
CA SER A 292 10.15 5.73 16.14
C SER A 292 8.65 5.83 15.83
N LEU A 293 8.02 4.75 15.36
CA LEU A 293 6.58 4.73 15.11
C LEU A 293 5.78 5.01 16.37
N THR A 294 6.14 4.36 17.47
CA THR A 294 5.49 4.55 18.78
C THR A 294 5.62 5.99 19.26
N ILE A 295 6.84 6.55 19.24
CA ILE A 295 7.09 7.94 19.62
C ILE A 295 6.33 8.90 18.70
N GLY A 296 6.35 8.65 17.39
CA GLY A 296 5.61 9.45 16.41
C GLY A 296 4.12 9.52 16.70
N LEU A 297 3.48 8.39 17.03
CA LEU A 297 2.07 8.32 17.38
C LEU A 297 1.76 9.01 18.72
N ILE A 298 2.67 8.93 19.70
CA ILE A 298 2.54 9.66 20.98
C ILE A 298 2.66 11.18 20.73
N ILE A 299 3.66 11.61 19.96
CA ILE A 299 3.81 13.03 19.58
C ILE A 299 2.56 13.52 18.84
N LEU A 300 2.00 12.71 17.93
CA LEU A 300 0.76 13.02 17.22
C LEU A 300 -0.40 13.22 18.21
N ALA A 301 -0.58 12.28 19.13
CA ALA A 301 -1.65 12.35 20.14
C ALA A 301 -1.58 13.62 21.02
N LEU A 302 -0.36 14.11 21.27
CA LEU A 302 -0.07 15.27 22.09
C LEU A 302 0.14 16.56 21.30
N ALA A 303 0.00 16.53 19.96
CA ALA A 303 0.28 17.68 19.12
C ALA A 303 -0.72 18.83 19.39
N PHE A 304 -0.20 19.98 19.82
CA PHE A 304 -0.93 21.20 20.08
C PHE A 304 -0.49 22.36 19.18
N ASN A 305 0.48 22.13 18.30
CA ASN A 305 0.96 23.09 17.31
C ASN A 305 1.47 22.40 16.04
N GLY A 306 1.63 23.15 14.96
CA GLY A 306 2.09 22.66 13.66
C GLY A 306 3.46 21.95 13.72
N PRO A 307 4.50 22.54 14.35
CA PRO A 307 5.82 21.89 14.48
C PRO A 307 5.77 20.49 15.11
N LEU A 308 4.98 20.27 16.16
CA LEU A 308 4.82 18.94 16.76
C LEU A 308 4.09 17.97 15.83
N LEU A 309 3.06 18.45 15.14
CA LEU A 309 2.37 17.66 14.13
C LEU A 309 3.34 17.20 13.04
N LEU A 310 4.18 18.10 12.53
CA LEU A 310 5.17 17.79 11.49
C LEU A 310 6.32 16.91 12.03
N LEU A 311 6.71 17.08 13.27
CA LEU A 311 7.70 16.22 13.93
C LEU A 311 7.19 14.78 14.02
N SER A 312 5.90 14.60 14.37
CA SER A 312 5.28 13.26 14.39
C SER A 312 5.34 12.58 13.02
N ALA A 313 5.13 13.35 11.93
CA ALA A 313 5.23 12.83 10.56
C ALA A 313 6.60 12.26 10.24
N ALA A 314 7.68 12.90 10.72
CA ALA A 314 9.03 12.42 10.51
C ALA A 314 9.28 11.08 11.24
N PHE A 315 8.85 10.97 12.49
CA PHE A 315 8.98 9.73 13.26
C PHE A 315 8.13 8.60 12.68
N VAL A 316 6.90 8.87 12.30
CA VAL A 316 6.01 7.89 11.66
C VAL A 316 6.54 7.46 10.30
N GLY A 317 7.03 8.41 9.48
CA GLY A 317 7.60 8.13 8.17
C GLY A 317 8.82 7.21 8.25
N PHE A 318 9.74 7.47 9.19
CA PHE A 318 10.87 6.58 9.44
C PHE A 318 10.39 5.20 9.93
N GLY A 319 9.50 5.17 10.93
CA GLY A 319 9.01 3.93 11.53
C GLY A 319 8.33 3.01 10.53
N ILE A 320 7.37 3.52 9.75
CA ILE A 320 6.61 2.74 8.74
C ILE A 320 7.50 2.39 7.54
N GLY A 321 8.16 3.41 6.95
CA GLY A 321 8.91 3.22 5.70
C GLY A 321 10.09 2.27 5.85
N ALA A 322 10.84 2.38 6.95
CA ALA A 322 11.96 1.50 7.23
C ALA A 322 11.49 0.08 7.60
N THR A 323 10.48 -0.08 8.47
CA THR A 323 9.92 -1.40 8.82
C THR A 323 9.44 -2.14 7.59
N GLN A 324 8.68 -1.48 6.70
CA GLN A 324 8.20 -2.08 5.46
C GLN A 324 9.36 -2.60 4.61
N SER A 325 10.40 -1.77 4.41
CA SER A 325 11.54 -2.13 3.57
C SER A 325 12.35 -3.28 4.16
N ILE A 326 12.58 -3.28 5.48
CA ILE A 326 13.30 -4.33 6.18
C ILE A 326 12.56 -5.66 6.08
N VAL A 327 11.27 -5.67 6.43
CA VAL A 327 10.47 -6.90 6.41
C VAL A 327 10.37 -7.46 4.99
N GLN A 328 10.22 -6.60 3.97
CA GLN A 328 10.21 -7.04 2.57
C GLN A 328 11.54 -7.67 2.16
N ALA A 329 12.67 -7.07 2.56
CA ALA A 329 14.00 -7.60 2.25
C ALA A 329 14.27 -8.95 2.95
N VAL A 330 13.89 -9.08 4.22
CA VAL A 330 14.02 -10.34 4.98
C VAL A 330 13.16 -11.45 4.34
N ILE A 331 11.90 -11.14 4.00
CA ILE A 331 11.02 -12.09 3.31
C ILE A 331 11.62 -12.54 1.98
N ALA A 332 12.17 -11.61 1.20
CA ALA A 332 12.77 -11.93 -0.09
C ALA A 332 14.05 -12.78 0.05
N ARG A 333 14.87 -12.50 1.08
CA ARG A 333 16.09 -13.26 1.39
C ARG A 333 15.80 -14.69 1.87
N ASP A 334 14.82 -14.83 2.76
CA ASP A 334 14.58 -16.08 3.48
C ASP A 334 13.57 -17.01 2.75
N THR A 335 13.01 -16.57 1.62
CA THR A 335 12.04 -17.34 0.83
C THR A 335 12.65 -17.89 -0.45
N PRO A 336 12.49 -19.20 -0.76
CA PRO A 336 12.90 -19.78 -2.03
C PRO A 336 12.27 -19.06 -3.24
N GLN A 337 13.01 -18.99 -4.37
CA GLN A 337 12.56 -18.25 -5.56
C GLN A 337 11.20 -18.69 -6.10
N ASN A 338 10.90 -19.98 -6.06
CA ASN A 338 9.62 -20.55 -6.49
C ASN A 338 8.44 -20.21 -5.56
N GLU A 339 8.68 -19.67 -4.37
CA GLU A 339 7.67 -19.29 -3.38
C GLU A 339 7.58 -17.78 -3.14
N LEU A 340 8.46 -16.97 -3.76
CA LEU A 340 8.49 -15.51 -3.60
C LEU A 340 7.17 -14.83 -3.96
N GLY A 341 6.45 -15.35 -4.95
CA GLY A 341 5.12 -14.81 -5.32
C GLY A 341 4.11 -14.94 -4.18
N LYS A 342 4.06 -16.10 -3.50
CA LYS A 342 3.19 -16.32 -2.33
C LYS A 342 3.64 -15.49 -1.14
N ALA A 343 4.94 -15.39 -0.91
CA ALA A 343 5.51 -14.62 0.17
C ALA A 343 5.18 -13.12 0.03
N ASN A 344 5.35 -12.55 -1.18
CA ASN A 344 4.97 -11.17 -1.48
C ASN A 344 3.44 -10.96 -1.35
N SER A 345 2.63 -11.92 -1.78
CA SER A 345 1.18 -11.83 -1.59
C SER A 345 0.82 -11.78 -0.10
N THR A 346 1.43 -12.63 0.74
CA THR A 346 1.22 -12.63 2.19
C THR A 346 1.65 -11.30 2.83
N PHE A 347 2.78 -10.75 2.39
CA PHE A 347 3.27 -9.44 2.80
C PHE A 347 2.27 -8.33 2.51
N PHE A 348 1.81 -8.19 1.25
CA PHE A 348 0.85 -7.15 0.87
C PHE A 348 -0.52 -7.35 1.52
N MET A 349 -1.00 -8.59 1.64
CA MET A 349 -2.26 -8.89 2.34
C MET A 349 -2.25 -8.41 3.78
N SER A 350 -1.14 -8.54 4.49
CA SER A 350 -1.03 -8.05 5.89
C SER A 350 -1.09 -6.54 5.98
N MET A 351 -0.45 -5.83 5.05
CA MET A 351 -0.56 -4.37 4.94
C MET A 351 -1.99 -3.94 4.63
N ASP A 352 -2.61 -4.60 3.65
CA ASP A 352 -3.98 -4.30 3.24
C ASP A 352 -4.96 -4.56 4.41
N LEU A 353 -4.82 -5.68 5.13
CA LEU A 353 -5.65 -5.98 6.31
C LEU A 353 -5.50 -4.93 7.40
N GLY A 354 -4.26 -4.52 7.74
CA GLY A 354 -4.02 -3.46 8.73
C GLY A 354 -4.65 -2.14 8.30
N SER A 355 -4.46 -1.76 7.04
CA SER A 355 -5.02 -0.54 6.47
C SER A 355 -6.56 -0.57 6.39
N GLY A 356 -7.16 -1.74 6.16
CA GLY A 356 -8.61 -1.88 5.99
C GLY A 356 -9.37 -2.00 7.30
N ILE A 357 -8.84 -2.72 8.29
CA ILE A 357 -9.50 -2.91 9.58
C ILE A 357 -9.36 -1.67 10.47
N GLY A 358 -8.20 -1.00 10.40
CA GLY A 358 -7.89 0.13 11.26
C GLY A 358 -8.94 1.24 11.25
N PRO A 359 -9.39 1.75 10.11
CA PRO A 359 -10.36 2.86 10.07
C PRO A 359 -11.70 2.56 10.74
N ILE A 360 -12.21 1.32 10.64
CA ILE A 360 -13.43 0.91 11.34
C ILE A 360 -13.20 0.90 12.86
N VAL A 361 -12.11 0.24 13.29
CA VAL A 361 -11.80 0.08 14.71
C VAL A 361 -11.58 1.44 15.35
N ILE A 362 -10.77 2.28 14.72
CA ILE A 362 -10.46 3.62 15.22
C ILE A 362 -11.69 4.52 15.17
N GLY A 363 -12.47 4.50 14.08
CA GLY A 363 -13.73 5.24 13.98
C GLY A 363 -14.75 4.86 15.03
N ALA A 364 -14.76 3.59 15.48
CA ALA A 364 -15.62 3.13 16.58
C ALA A 364 -15.13 3.60 17.97
N ILE A 365 -13.83 3.81 18.14
CA ILE A 365 -13.23 4.19 19.43
C ILE A 365 -13.21 5.72 19.62
N ILE A 366 -13.07 6.50 18.55
CA ILE A 366 -13.00 7.97 18.59
C ILE A 366 -14.13 8.60 19.45
N PRO A 367 -15.41 8.20 19.36
CA PRO A 367 -16.46 8.80 20.16
C PRO A 367 -16.29 8.65 21.68
N PHE A 368 -15.52 7.67 22.14
CA PHE A 368 -15.30 7.38 23.55
C PHE A 368 -14.04 8.02 24.13
N ILE A 369 -12.95 8.07 23.36
CA ILE A 369 -11.63 8.53 23.84
C ILE A 369 -11.03 9.66 23.01
N GLY A 370 -11.75 10.15 21.99
CA GLY A 370 -11.29 11.17 21.06
C GLY A 370 -10.18 10.72 20.13
N TYR A 371 -9.73 11.61 19.24
CA TYR A 371 -8.63 11.32 18.33
C TYR A 371 -7.31 11.08 19.07
N SER A 372 -6.99 11.94 20.06
CA SER A 372 -5.76 11.81 20.86
C SER A 372 -5.65 10.47 21.55
N GLY A 373 -6.74 10.04 22.25
CA GLY A 373 -6.79 8.73 22.87
C GLY A 373 -6.63 7.59 21.87
N SER A 374 -7.22 7.71 20.68
CA SER A 374 -7.10 6.72 19.62
C SER A 374 -5.66 6.57 19.14
N TYR A 375 -4.91 7.67 18.97
CA TYR A 375 -3.48 7.61 18.62
C TYR A 375 -2.61 6.99 19.73
N ILE A 376 -2.95 7.17 21.00
CA ILE A 376 -2.27 6.48 22.11
C ILE A 376 -2.51 4.95 22.04
N VAL A 377 -3.74 4.53 21.73
CA VAL A 377 -4.05 3.10 21.51
C VAL A 377 -3.24 2.55 20.34
N LEU A 378 -3.11 3.29 19.25
CA LEU A 378 -2.29 2.90 18.09
C LEU A 378 -0.80 2.85 18.43
N ALA A 379 -0.30 3.75 19.27
CA ALA A 379 1.08 3.72 19.79
C ALA A 379 1.34 2.44 20.60
N PHE A 380 0.37 1.97 21.37
CA PHE A 380 0.46 0.69 22.07
C PHE A 380 0.60 -0.48 21.09
N PHE A 381 -0.19 -0.53 20.01
CA PHE A 381 -0.06 -1.57 18.98
C PHE A 381 1.30 -1.52 18.27
N ALA A 382 1.83 -0.32 18.00
CA ALA A 382 3.15 -0.15 17.43
C ALA A 382 4.26 -0.66 18.37
N ALA A 383 4.17 -0.37 19.67
CA ALA A 383 5.09 -0.92 20.68
C ALA A 383 4.95 -2.45 20.80
N PHE A 384 3.73 -2.96 20.73
CA PHE A 384 3.46 -4.40 20.78
C PHE A 384 4.04 -5.13 19.56
N ALA A 385 4.13 -4.47 18.39
CA ALA A 385 4.81 -5.03 17.22
C ALA A 385 6.29 -5.38 17.50
N ALA A 386 6.98 -4.60 18.35
CA ALA A 386 8.36 -4.91 18.76
C ALA A 386 8.41 -6.22 19.58
N VAL A 387 7.43 -6.45 20.45
CA VAL A 387 7.33 -7.69 21.24
C VAL A 387 7.06 -8.88 20.31
N VAL A 388 6.11 -8.74 19.39
CA VAL A 388 5.80 -9.78 18.40
C VAL A 388 7.04 -10.11 17.56
N TYR A 389 7.76 -9.10 17.09
CA TYR A 389 9.00 -9.30 16.34
C TYR A 389 10.05 -10.07 17.14
N HIS A 390 10.26 -9.70 18.41
CA HIS A 390 11.23 -10.36 19.26
C HIS A 390 10.99 -11.87 19.37
N PHE A 391 9.75 -12.28 19.57
CA PHE A 391 9.40 -13.71 19.69
C PHE A 391 9.30 -14.43 18.34
N ALA A 392 8.88 -13.74 17.29
CA ALA A 392 8.67 -14.34 15.97
C ALA A 392 9.98 -14.55 15.20
N HIS A 393 10.91 -13.59 15.27
CA HIS A 393 12.11 -13.54 14.44
C HIS A 393 13.39 -13.16 15.22
N GLY A 394 13.30 -12.15 16.08
CA GLY A 394 14.46 -11.54 16.72
C GLY A 394 15.35 -12.50 17.53
N LYS A 395 14.76 -13.48 18.22
CA LYS A 395 15.49 -14.50 18.99
C LYS A 395 16.27 -15.50 18.12
N ARG A 396 15.93 -15.65 16.84
CA ARG A 396 16.57 -16.64 15.97
C ARG A 396 17.89 -16.15 15.38
N GLN A 397 18.16 -14.85 15.47
CA GLN A 397 19.34 -14.21 14.90
C GLN A 397 20.31 -13.64 15.96
N GLY A 398 20.08 -13.83 17.22
CA GLY A 398 20.99 -13.58 18.34
C GLY A 398 21.48 -14.88 18.93
#